data_8f4df4377ccdae5b0ad5983066b83662
#
_entry.id   8f4df4377ccdae5b0ad5983066b83662
#
_cell.length_a   1.000
_cell.length_b   1.000
_cell.length_c   1.000
_cell.angle_alpha   90.00
_cell.angle_beta   90.00
_cell.angle_gamma   90.00
#
_symmetry.space_group_name_H-M   'P 1'
#
loop_
_entity.id
_entity.type
_entity.pdbx_description
1 polymer ?
#
loop_
_entity_poly.entity_id
_entity_poly.type
_entity_poly.pdbx_seq_one_letter_code
_entity_poly.pdbx_strand_id
1 'polypeptide(L)'
;MRLWLSLSSDLGVLVGEAEMGAKSTDMNPLGPGHSPWKDFAQRFKFQNPSPSMMTRTAHPLSDEEHELLEAGATLFDAGKFWHAHEAWEDLWNDLKRRRASDHEILLVQGMIQTAALLLHHQRKNIGGVEKQWAKLTPKLEGWSVAWGFDIERHLETIGTYVLDNGTWALTAAHHQLPRA
;
A
#
# COMPACT_ATOMS: atom_id res chain seq x y z
N MET A 1 16.42 13.73 6.18
CA MET A 1 15.50 14.33 7.16
C MET A 1 14.53 15.38 6.57
N ARG A 2 14.30 15.43 5.26
CA ARG A 2 13.44 16.46 4.62
C ARG A 2 12.29 15.92 3.76
N LEU A 3 12.17 14.60 3.57
CA LEU A 3 11.10 13.97 2.77
C LEU A 3 9.94 13.49 3.62
N TRP A 4 10.09 13.53 4.93
CA TRP A 4 9.04 13.22 5.90
C TRP A 4 7.77 14.05 5.72
N LEU A 5 7.91 15.30 5.25
CA LEU A 5 6.80 16.23 5.09
C LEU A 5 5.85 15.92 3.91
N SER A 6 6.31 15.20 2.89
CA SER A 6 5.44 14.90 1.72
C SER A 6 4.61 13.64 1.89
N LEU A 7 5.11 12.66 2.65
CA LEU A 7 4.36 11.44 2.97
C LEU A 7 3.65 11.54 4.33
N SER A 8 4.22 12.31 5.28
CA SER A 8 3.62 12.58 6.60
C SER A 8 2.38 13.46 6.55
N SER A 9 2.23 14.31 5.53
CA SER A 9 0.95 15.04 5.33
C SER A 9 -0.23 14.11 5.14
N ASP A 10 0.05 12.85 4.78
CA ASP A 10 -0.96 11.83 4.57
C ASP A 10 -1.14 10.87 5.76
N LEU A 11 -0.18 10.82 6.67
CA LEU A 11 -0.33 10.11 7.94
C LEU A 11 -1.09 10.94 8.99
N GLY A 12 -1.52 12.14 8.60
CA GLY A 12 -2.40 13.06 9.29
C GLY A 12 -2.44 12.91 10.81
N VAL A 13 -1.68 13.76 11.49
CA VAL A 13 -1.88 14.13 12.91
C VAL A 13 -2.04 12.96 13.87
N LEU A 14 -0.95 12.44 14.36
CA LEU A 14 -0.92 11.52 15.48
C LEU A 14 -0.29 12.15 16.74
N VAL A 15 -0.50 13.46 16.95
CA VAL A 15 -0.26 14.08 18.27
C VAL A 15 -1.40 15.06 18.50
N GLY A 16 -2.30 14.68 19.37
CA GLY A 16 -3.40 15.54 19.80
C GLY A 16 -4.52 14.72 20.38
N GLU A 17 -4.48 14.53 21.68
CA GLU A 17 -5.68 14.25 22.48
C GLU A 17 -6.72 15.33 22.19
N ALA A 18 -7.96 14.92 22.02
CA ALA A 18 -9.05 15.67 22.60
C ALA A 18 -10.38 15.03 22.29
N GLU A 19 -11.08 14.82 23.32
CA GLU A 19 -12.49 14.57 23.46
C GLU A 19 -13.39 15.45 22.58
N MET A 20 -14.53 14.87 22.39
CA MET A 20 -15.86 15.47 22.33
C MET A 20 -16.56 15.51 20.98
N GLY A 21 -17.74 14.91 21.07
CA GLY A 21 -18.90 15.41 20.36
C GLY A 21 -19.41 14.55 19.20
N ALA A 22 -20.10 13.48 19.56
CA ALA A 22 -21.07 12.86 18.66
C ALA A 22 -22.05 13.91 18.10
N LYS A 23 -22.04 14.07 16.80
CA LYS A 23 -23.25 14.39 16.03
C LYS A 23 -23.27 13.54 14.78
N SER A 24 -23.95 12.42 14.92
CA SER A 24 -24.49 11.65 13.81
C SER A 24 -25.34 12.59 12.95
N THR A 25 -24.93 12.77 11.73
CA THR A 25 -25.85 13.20 10.70
C THR A 25 -25.76 12.16 9.61
N ASP A 26 -26.64 11.18 9.71
CA ASP A 26 -26.99 10.24 8.66
C ASP A 26 -27.37 11.05 7.41
N MET A 27 -26.49 11.11 6.43
CA MET A 27 -26.86 11.34 5.05
C MET A 27 -26.22 10.22 4.22
N ASN A 28 -26.92 9.09 4.19
CA ASN A 28 -26.70 8.08 3.18
C ASN A 28 -27.74 8.31 2.07
N PRO A 29 -27.39 8.98 0.95
CA PRO A 29 -28.33 9.29 -0.11
C PRO A 29 -28.74 8.07 -0.94
N LEU A 30 -28.20 6.88 -0.67
CA LEU A 30 -28.37 5.70 -1.53
C LEU A 30 -29.08 4.52 -0.85
N GLY A 31 -29.69 4.73 0.32
CA GLY A 31 -30.51 3.72 1.00
C GLY A 31 -29.73 2.70 1.84
N PRO A 32 -30.39 2.00 2.76
CA PRO A 32 -29.76 1.02 3.62
C PRO A 32 -29.30 -0.20 2.81
N GLY A 33 -28.00 -0.42 2.75
CA GLY A 33 -27.38 -1.58 2.08
C GLY A 33 -26.53 -1.25 0.84
N HIS A 34 -26.50 0.00 0.40
CA HIS A 34 -25.60 0.42 -0.67
C HIS A 34 -24.24 0.80 -0.07
N SER A 35 -23.26 -0.07 -0.27
CA SER A 35 -21.88 0.21 0.06
C SER A 35 -21.19 0.73 -1.20
N PRO A 36 -20.68 1.96 -1.21
CA PRO A 36 -19.88 2.50 -2.31
C PRO A 36 -18.73 1.58 -2.71
N TRP A 37 -18.30 0.73 -1.77
CA TRP A 37 -17.23 -0.24 -1.91
C TRP A 37 -17.61 -1.46 -2.74
N LYS A 38 -18.88 -1.87 -2.76
CA LYS A 38 -19.33 -2.96 -3.63
C LYS A 38 -19.22 -2.56 -5.10
N ASP A 39 -19.54 -1.32 -5.41
CA ASP A 39 -19.42 -0.80 -6.77
C ASP A 39 -17.95 -0.61 -7.16
N PHE A 40 -17.11 -0.17 -6.22
CA PHE A 40 -15.68 -0.08 -6.39
C PHE A 40 -15.03 -1.45 -6.62
N ALA A 41 -15.36 -2.45 -5.79
CA ALA A 41 -14.91 -3.83 -5.94
C ALA A 41 -15.38 -4.45 -7.26
N GLN A 42 -16.58 -4.11 -7.71
CA GLN A 42 -17.13 -4.56 -8.98
C GLN A 42 -16.43 -3.91 -10.17
N ARG A 43 -16.08 -2.62 -10.09
CA ARG A 43 -15.24 -1.94 -11.08
C ARG A 43 -13.86 -2.57 -11.18
N PHE A 44 -13.27 -2.96 -10.07
CA PHE A 44 -11.95 -3.60 -10.04
C PHE A 44 -11.96 -5.02 -10.60
N LYS A 45 -13.03 -5.79 -10.39
CA LYS A 45 -13.18 -7.14 -10.97
C LYS A 45 -13.37 -7.14 -12.49
N PHE A 46 -13.86 -6.05 -13.07
CA PHE A 46 -14.13 -5.95 -14.51
C PHE A 46 -13.02 -5.28 -15.32
N GLN A 47 -12.02 -4.71 -14.68
CA GLN A 47 -10.79 -4.30 -15.36
C GLN A 47 -9.75 -5.43 -15.30
N ASN A 48 -10.11 -6.59 -15.89
CA ASN A 48 -9.07 -7.51 -16.30
C ASN A 48 -8.14 -6.76 -17.25
N PRO A 49 -6.84 -6.62 -16.96
CA PRO A 49 -5.92 -6.04 -17.91
C PRO A 49 -6.00 -6.85 -19.20
N SER A 50 -6.18 -6.17 -20.31
CA SER A 50 -6.07 -6.79 -21.60
C SER A 50 -4.72 -7.52 -21.70
N PRO A 51 -4.63 -8.70 -22.32
CA PRO A 51 -3.43 -9.52 -22.34
C PRO A 51 -2.23 -8.90 -23.08
N SER A 52 -2.27 -7.63 -23.37
CA SER A 52 -1.25 -6.86 -24.09
C SER A 52 -0.51 -5.83 -23.21
N MET A 53 -0.60 -5.90 -21.88
CA MET A 53 0.28 -5.07 -21.07
C MET A 53 1.68 -5.66 -21.04
N MET A 54 2.65 -4.89 -21.56
CA MET A 54 4.08 -5.20 -21.42
C MET A 54 4.36 -5.39 -19.93
N THR A 55 4.70 -6.61 -19.53
CA THR A 55 5.16 -6.91 -18.19
C THR A 55 6.41 -6.09 -17.92
N ARG A 56 6.38 -5.28 -16.87
CA ARG A 56 7.54 -4.50 -16.44
C ARG A 56 8.62 -5.43 -15.92
N THR A 57 9.87 -5.16 -16.25
CA THR A 57 11.03 -5.91 -15.76
C THR A 57 11.90 -4.99 -14.93
N ALA A 58 12.25 -5.44 -13.73
CA ALA A 58 13.17 -4.71 -12.86
C ALA A 58 14.63 -5.06 -13.19
N HIS A 59 15.51 -4.06 -13.14
CA HIS A 59 16.95 -4.30 -13.22
C HIS A 59 17.47 -4.92 -11.91
N PRO A 60 18.59 -5.64 -11.95
CA PRO A 60 19.19 -6.16 -10.73
C PRO A 60 19.52 -5.03 -9.75
N LEU A 61 19.32 -5.31 -8.47
CA LEU A 61 19.75 -4.46 -7.37
C LEU A 61 21.22 -4.70 -7.05
N SER A 62 21.91 -3.72 -6.46
CA SER A 62 23.18 -3.96 -5.79
C SER A 62 22.96 -4.80 -4.54
N ASP A 63 24.05 -5.35 -3.97
CA ASP A 63 23.97 -6.15 -2.75
C ASP A 63 23.37 -5.31 -1.59
N GLU A 64 23.78 -4.04 -1.46
CA GLU A 64 23.26 -3.14 -0.42
C GLU A 64 21.77 -2.82 -0.64
N GLU A 65 21.36 -2.56 -1.88
CA GLU A 65 19.94 -2.33 -2.21
C GLU A 65 19.09 -3.58 -1.94
N HIS A 66 19.64 -4.77 -2.21
CA HIS A 66 18.98 -6.03 -1.92
C HIS A 66 18.82 -6.26 -0.41
N GLU A 67 19.84 -5.93 0.39
CA GLU A 67 19.75 -5.99 1.85
C GLU A 67 18.64 -5.06 2.38
N LEU A 68 18.55 -3.84 1.88
CA LEU A 68 17.48 -2.91 2.26
C LEU A 68 16.08 -3.43 1.87
N LEU A 69 15.95 -4.01 0.68
CA LEU A 69 14.69 -4.60 0.22
C LEU A 69 14.25 -5.75 1.16
N GLU A 70 15.16 -6.67 1.47
CA GLU A 70 14.87 -7.82 2.33
C GLU A 70 14.65 -7.42 3.80
N ALA A 71 15.36 -6.41 4.29
CA ALA A 71 15.13 -5.86 5.64
C ALA A 71 13.69 -5.32 5.76
N GLY A 72 13.25 -4.55 4.77
CA GLY A 72 11.88 -4.06 4.72
C GLY A 72 10.85 -5.19 4.62
N ALA A 73 11.11 -6.21 3.78
CA ALA A 73 10.24 -7.37 3.63
C ALA A 73 10.11 -8.18 4.94
N THR A 74 11.23 -8.40 5.62
CA THR A 74 11.25 -9.09 6.92
C THR A 74 10.41 -8.35 7.97
N LEU A 75 10.52 -7.03 8.03
CA LEU A 75 9.74 -6.21 8.95
C LEU A 75 8.25 -6.21 8.57
N PHE A 76 7.96 -6.19 7.28
CA PHE A 76 6.60 -6.25 6.75
C PHE A 76 5.92 -7.57 7.12
N ASP A 77 6.61 -8.70 6.88
CA ASP A 77 6.14 -10.05 7.21
C ASP A 77 5.97 -10.27 8.72
N ALA A 78 6.71 -9.52 9.54
CA ALA A 78 6.56 -9.49 10.99
C ALA A 78 5.43 -8.56 11.47
N GLY A 79 4.65 -7.95 10.55
CA GLY A 79 3.57 -7.00 10.88
C GLY A 79 4.05 -5.65 11.41
N LYS A 80 5.36 -5.37 11.30
CA LYS A 80 5.98 -4.11 11.74
C LYS A 80 5.94 -3.07 10.62
N PHE A 81 4.76 -2.75 10.14
CA PHE A 81 4.55 -1.96 8.91
C PHE A 81 5.20 -0.57 8.96
N TRP A 82 5.23 0.09 10.12
CA TRP A 82 5.93 1.35 10.25
C TRP A 82 7.43 1.22 9.96
N HIS A 83 8.09 0.22 10.53
CA HIS A 83 9.51 0.01 10.32
C HIS A 83 9.82 -0.50 8.91
N ALA A 84 8.93 -1.31 8.32
CA ALA A 84 9.06 -1.72 6.92
C ALA A 84 9.02 -0.52 5.98
N HIS A 85 8.11 0.44 6.25
CA HIS A 85 8.03 1.70 5.53
C HIS A 85 9.37 2.46 5.58
N GLU A 86 9.96 2.63 6.78
CA GLU A 86 11.24 3.33 6.96
C GLU A 86 12.38 2.61 6.23
N ALA A 87 12.50 1.29 6.33
CA ALA A 87 13.54 0.51 5.65
C ALA A 87 13.44 0.63 4.11
N TRP A 88 12.23 0.60 3.57
CA TRP A 88 12.02 0.78 2.12
C TRP A 88 12.20 2.24 1.67
N GLU A 89 12.06 3.23 2.54
CA GLU A 89 12.42 4.62 2.22
C GLU A 89 13.92 4.77 1.95
N ASP A 90 14.77 4.04 2.68
CA ASP A 90 16.21 4.03 2.43
C ASP A 90 16.51 3.44 1.04
N LEU A 91 15.93 2.30 0.68
CA LEU A 91 16.03 1.73 -0.66
C LEU A 91 15.53 2.73 -1.73
N TRP A 92 14.38 3.36 -1.51
CA TRP A 92 13.82 4.35 -2.44
C TRP A 92 14.78 5.53 -2.67
N ASN A 93 15.42 6.01 -1.60
CA ASN A 93 16.40 7.09 -1.69
C ASN A 93 17.64 6.65 -2.48
N ASP A 94 18.12 5.40 -2.31
CA ASP A 94 19.26 4.85 -3.03
C ASP A 94 18.97 4.71 -4.52
N LEU A 95 17.81 4.15 -4.88
CA LEU A 95 17.36 4.07 -6.28
C LEU A 95 17.29 5.45 -6.93
N LYS A 96 16.80 6.47 -6.23
CA LYS A 96 16.78 7.85 -6.74
C LYS A 96 18.18 8.42 -6.90
N ARG A 97 19.09 8.17 -5.95
CA ARG A 97 20.48 8.66 -5.99
C ARG A 97 21.24 8.11 -7.19
N ARG A 98 21.08 6.81 -7.50
CA ARG A 98 21.69 6.20 -8.68
C ARG A 98 20.93 6.44 -9.98
N ARG A 99 19.81 7.16 -9.95
CA ARG A 99 18.94 7.42 -11.09
C ARG A 99 18.42 6.12 -11.72
N ALA A 100 17.91 5.21 -10.91
CA ALA A 100 17.18 4.04 -11.36
C ALA A 100 15.98 4.42 -12.25
N SER A 101 15.39 3.48 -12.95
CA SER A 101 14.22 3.75 -13.78
C SER A 101 13.06 4.30 -12.93
N ASP A 102 12.27 5.20 -13.50
CA ASP A 102 11.09 5.74 -12.81
C ASP A 102 10.12 4.64 -12.35
N HIS A 103 10.04 3.56 -13.12
CA HIS A 103 9.18 2.42 -12.78
C HIS A 103 9.64 1.69 -11.52
N GLU A 104 10.94 1.51 -11.33
CA GLU A 104 11.51 0.88 -10.14
C GLU A 104 11.37 1.77 -8.91
N ILE A 105 11.61 3.07 -9.07
CA ILE A 105 11.39 4.07 -8.01
C ILE A 105 9.91 4.08 -7.58
N LEU A 106 8.99 4.02 -8.54
CA LEU A 106 7.55 3.96 -8.26
C LEU A 106 7.14 2.62 -7.64
N LEU A 107 7.77 1.49 -8.05
CA LEU A 107 7.51 0.17 -7.45
C LEU A 107 7.81 0.21 -5.93
N VAL A 108 9.00 0.64 -5.55
CA VAL A 108 9.36 0.73 -4.12
C VAL A 108 8.45 1.71 -3.38
N GLN A 109 8.11 2.84 -4.00
CA GLN A 109 7.14 3.77 -3.41
C GLN A 109 5.75 3.12 -3.23
N GLY A 110 5.33 2.26 -4.15
CA GLY A 110 4.11 1.46 -4.02
C GLY A 110 4.19 0.49 -2.82
N MET A 111 5.32 -0.21 -2.65
CA MET A 111 5.55 -1.11 -1.50
C MET A 111 5.50 -0.35 -0.17
N ILE A 112 6.14 0.82 -0.08
CA ILE A 112 6.05 1.72 1.08
C ILE A 112 4.58 2.03 1.39
N GLN A 113 3.79 2.32 0.38
CA GLN A 113 2.37 2.66 0.55
C GLN A 113 1.51 1.45 0.93
N THR A 114 1.88 0.21 0.58
CA THR A 114 1.19 -0.98 1.10
C THR A 114 1.39 -1.14 2.59
N ALA A 115 2.59 -0.90 3.10
CA ALA A 115 2.86 -0.90 4.53
C ALA A 115 2.01 0.18 5.26
N ALA A 116 1.94 1.38 4.71
CA ALA A 116 1.10 2.44 5.25
C ALA A 116 -0.40 2.07 5.22
N LEU A 117 -0.89 1.41 4.14
CA LEU A 117 -2.26 0.95 4.04
C LEU A 117 -2.59 -0.04 5.15
N LEU A 118 -1.75 -1.06 5.36
CA LEU A 118 -1.97 -2.07 6.40
C LEU A 118 -1.91 -1.46 7.81
N LEU A 119 -1.07 -0.47 8.02
CA LEU A 119 -1.04 0.29 9.28
C LEU A 119 -2.35 1.06 9.51
N HIS A 120 -2.91 1.69 8.46
CA HIS A 120 -4.23 2.32 8.54
C HIS A 120 -5.34 1.30 8.77
N HIS A 121 -5.28 0.13 8.14
CA HIS A 121 -6.23 -0.96 8.37
C HIS A 121 -6.20 -1.43 9.81
N GLN A 122 -5.01 -1.67 10.41
CA GLN A 122 -4.87 -2.01 11.83
C GLN A 122 -5.49 -0.97 12.77
N ARG A 123 -5.43 0.30 12.37
CA ARG A 123 -5.99 1.43 13.14
C ARG A 123 -7.45 1.73 12.81
N LYS A 124 -8.08 0.92 11.98
CA LYS A 124 -9.47 1.07 11.51
C LYS A 124 -9.74 2.45 10.90
N ASN A 125 -8.75 2.99 10.19
CA ASN A 125 -8.82 4.28 9.53
C ASN A 125 -9.25 4.12 8.07
N ILE A 126 -10.56 4.19 7.82
CA ILE A 126 -11.17 4.06 6.49
C ILE A 126 -10.50 4.98 5.47
N GLY A 127 -10.48 6.28 5.73
CA GLY A 127 -9.94 7.26 4.79
C GLY A 127 -8.45 7.09 4.49
N GLY A 128 -7.68 6.58 5.47
CA GLY A 128 -6.28 6.24 5.29
C GLY A 128 -6.09 5.06 4.34
N VAL A 129 -6.86 4.00 4.51
CA VAL A 129 -6.85 2.81 3.62
C VAL A 129 -7.16 3.22 2.18
N GLU A 130 -8.24 3.96 1.98
CA GLU A 130 -8.68 4.44 0.67
C GLU A 130 -7.62 5.27 -0.05
N LYS A 131 -7.08 6.23 0.67
CA LYS A 131 -6.09 7.16 0.17
C LYS A 131 -4.81 6.47 -0.26
N GLN A 132 -4.33 5.51 0.54
CA GLN A 132 -3.15 4.73 0.19
C GLN A 132 -3.42 3.81 -0.99
N TRP A 133 -4.58 3.16 -1.05
CA TRP A 133 -4.97 2.32 -2.18
C TRP A 133 -4.96 3.08 -3.50
N ALA A 134 -5.61 4.24 -3.55
CA ALA A 134 -5.63 5.08 -4.74
C ALA A 134 -4.23 5.50 -5.22
N LYS A 135 -3.26 5.62 -4.30
CA LYS A 135 -1.89 6.02 -4.60
C LYS A 135 -1.01 4.86 -5.04
N LEU A 136 -1.15 3.68 -4.42
CA LEU A 136 -0.27 2.54 -4.67
C LEU A 136 -0.65 1.77 -5.95
N THR A 137 -1.94 1.65 -6.25
CA THR A 137 -2.44 0.87 -7.38
C THR A 137 -1.73 1.20 -8.70
N PRO A 138 -1.69 2.46 -9.18
CA PRO A 138 -1.03 2.78 -10.46
C PRO A 138 0.48 2.54 -10.45
N LYS A 139 1.10 2.37 -9.30
CA LYS A 139 2.54 2.10 -9.16
C LYS A 139 2.86 0.62 -9.23
N LEU A 140 1.98 -0.22 -8.68
CA LEU A 140 2.15 -1.66 -8.63
C LEU A 140 1.52 -2.37 -9.84
N GLU A 141 0.53 -1.77 -10.50
CA GLU A 141 -0.05 -2.31 -11.73
C GLU A 141 1.00 -2.49 -12.84
N GLY A 142 0.88 -3.61 -13.58
CA GLY A 142 1.77 -3.96 -14.69
C GLY A 142 3.08 -4.63 -14.26
N TRP A 143 3.27 -4.86 -12.97
CA TRP A 143 4.30 -5.74 -12.45
C TRP A 143 3.72 -7.13 -12.18
N SER A 144 4.38 -8.18 -12.70
CA SER A 144 4.12 -9.56 -12.29
C SER A 144 5.10 -9.93 -11.17
N VAL A 145 6.37 -10.02 -11.50
CA VAL A 145 7.45 -10.33 -10.54
C VAL A 145 8.52 -9.24 -10.58
N ALA A 146 9.01 -8.86 -9.41
CA ALA A 146 10.16 -7.98 -9.27
C ALA A 146 11.01 -8.39 -8.07
N TRP A 147 12.32 -8.52 -8.27
CA TRP A 147 13.31 -8.82 -7.23
C TRP A 147 12.94 -10.01 -6.32
N GLY A 148 12.31 -11.06 -6.90
CA GLY A 148 11.90 -12.25 -6.18
C GLY A 148 10.55 -12.16 -5.47
N PHE A 149 9.82 -11.06 -5.64
CA PHE A 149 8.47 -10.89 -5.10
C PHE A 149 7.39 -10.97 -6.20
N ASP A 150 6.29 -11.63 -5.92
CA ASP A 150 5.09 -11.68 -6.75
C ASP A 150 4.24 -10.42 -6.44
N ILE A 151 4.46 -9.38 -7.24
CA ILE A 151 3.84 -8.06 -7.05
C ILE A 151 2.36 -8.08 -7.42
N GLU A 152 1.99 -8.86 -8.44
CA GLU A 152 0.60 -9.00 -8.87
C GLU A 152 -0.23 -9.62 -7.73
N ARG A 153 0.23 -10.75 -7.19
CA ARG A 153 -0.42 -11.40 -6.07
C ARG A 153 -0.42 -10.54 -4.80
N HIS A 154 0.66 -9.77 -4.60
CA HIS A 154 0.71 -8.81 -3.49
C HIS A 154 -0.39 -7.76 -3.62
N LEU A 155 -0.53 -7.15 -4.79
CA LEU A 155 -1.56 -6.14 -5.05
C LEU A 155 -2.98 -6.72 -4.86
N GLU A 156 -3.24 -7.94 -5.36
CA GLU A 156 -4.52 -8.63 -5.15
C GLU A 156 -4.81 -8.84 -3.66
N THR A 157 -3.81 -9.29 -2.90
CA THR A 157 -3.97 -9.52 -1.47
C THR A 157 -4.22 -8.21 -0.71
N ILE A 158 -3.51 -7.14 -1.03
CA ILE A 158 -3.78 -5.80 -0.44
C ILE A 158 -5.20 -5.35 -0.76
N GLY A 159 -5.71 -5.64 -1.95
CA GLY A 159 -7.09 -5.37 -2.33
C GLY A 159 -8.13 -6.02 -1.40
N THR A 160 -7.84 -7.19 -0.82
CA THR A 160 -8.73 -7.83 0.14
C THR A 160 -8.89 -7.01 1.42
N TYR A 161 -7.82 -6.35 1.89
CA TYR A 161 -7.88 -5.45 3.05
C TYR A 161 -8.66 -4.17 2.75
N VAL A 162 -8.62 -3.71 1.51
CA VAL A 162 -9.47 -2.58 1.08
C VAL A 162 -10.94 -2.97 1.09
N LEU A 163 -11.28 -4.18 0.65
CA LEU A 163 -12.65 -4.70 0.69
C LEU A 163 -13.16 -4.96 2.11
N ASP A 164 -12.24 -5.25 3.04
CA ASP A 164 -12.53 -5.42 4.47
C ASP A 164 -12.69 -4.08 5.21
N ASN A 165 -12.47 -2.97 4.52
CA ASN A 165 -12.57 -1.62 5.08
C ASN A 165 -13.99 -1.37 5.63
N GLY A 166 -14.09 -1.15 6.94
CA GLY A 166 -15.34 -1.02 7.67
C GLY A 166 -15.81 -2.31 8.35
N THR A 167 -15.46 -3.50 7.86
CA THR A 167 -15.78 -4.80 8.47
C THR A 167 -14.72 -5.20 9.50
N TRP A 168 -13.44 -4.94 9.17
CA TRP A 168 -12.26 -5.20 10.01
C TRP A 168 -12.15 -6.66 10.48
N ALA A 169 -12.56 -7.59 9.61
CA ALA A 169 -12.51 -9.03 9.87
C ALA A 169 -11.11 -9.62 9.65
N LEU A 170 -10.32 -8.99 8.76
CA LEU A 170 -8.96 -9.44 8.47
C LEU A 170 -7.96 -8.89 9.50
N THR A 171 -6.93 -9.68 9.75
CA THR A 171 -5.82 -9.30 10.62
C THR A 171 -4.58 -9.01 9.80
N ALA A 172 -4.30 -7.73 9.58
CA ALA A 172 -3.18 -7.30 8.75
C ALA A 172 -1.81 -7.82 9.22
N ALA A 173 -1.64 -8.05 10.54
CA ALA A 173 -0.40 -8.59 11.09
C ALA A 173 -0.04 -10.00 10.57
N HIS A 174 -0.96 -10.71 9.94
CA HIS A 174 -0.71 -12.04 9.36
C HIS A 174 -0.42 -11.98 7.86
N HIS A 175 -0.45 -10.79 7.27
CA HIS A 175 -0.11 -10.65 5.85
C HIS A 175 1.39 -10.79 5.65
N GLN A 176 1.77 -11.62 4.68
CA GLN A 176 3.15 -11.80 4.25
C GLN A 176 3.30 -11.38 2.79
N LEU A 177 4.47 -10.86 2.45
CA LEU A 177 4.81 -10.45 1.09
C LEU A 177 5.01 -11.71 0.23
N PRO A 178 4.20 -11.93 -0.83
CA PRO A 178 4.33 -13.11 -1.67
C PRO A 178 5.69 -13.18 -2.35
N ARG A 179 6.30 -14.35 -2.32
CA ARG A 179 7.55 -14.65 -3.06
C ARG A 179 7.19 -15.32 -4.39
N ALA A 180 8.03 -15.06 -5.41
CA ALA A 180 7.90 -15.63 -6.75
C ALA A 180 8.55 -17.00 -6.87
#